data_431bb02b7b98110ef48f145857acb6e8
#
_entry.id   431bb02b7b98110ef48f145857acb6e8
#
_cell.length_a   1.000
_cell.length_b   1.000
_cell.length_c   1.000
_cell.angle_alpha   90.00
_cell.angle_beta   90.00
_cell.angle_gamma   90.00
#
_symmetry.space_group_name_H-M   'P 1'
#
loop_
_entity.id
_entity.type
_entity.pdbx_description
1 polymer ?
#
loop_
_entity_poly.entity_id
_entity_poly.type
_entity_poly.pdbx_seq_one_letter_code
_entity_poly.pdbx_strand_id
1 'polypeptide(L)'
;MTIGILGGGVWGSALAKLFSNQEVLIYTRDKKVMNSINDHHFNPKLKYAIFNGNVKATDDLEEIAKKNIIFIALPSQSIREILSKSYFQNLDADIIMP
;
A
#
# COMPACT_ATOMS: atom_id res chain seq x y z
N MET A 1 14.60 -2.11 4.13
CA MET A 1 13.90 -1.29 3.14
C MET A 1 12.41 -1.26 3.46
N THR A 2 11.79 -0.10 3.34
CA THR A 2 10.35 0.04 3.60
C THR A 2 9.62 0.33 2.29
N ILE A 3 8.47 -0.32 2.12
CA ILE A 3 7.68 -0.25 0.90
C ILE A 3 6.28 0.24 1.22
N GLY A 4 5.85 1.27 0.49
CA GLY A 4 4.47 1.74 0.53
C GLY A 4 3.74 1.31 -0.73
N ILE A 5 2.48 0.91 -0.58
CA ILE A 5 1.64 0.53 -1.71
C ILE A 5 0.37 1.36 -1.66
N LEU A 6 0.14 2.16 -2.67
CA LEU A 6 -1.09 2.93 -2.82
C LEU A 6 -2.12 2.08 -3.54
N GLY A 7 -3.02 1.48 -2.78
CA GLY A 7 -4.10 0.68 -3.32
C GLY A 7 -4.27 -0.66 -2.64
N GLY A 8 -5.45 -0.89 -2.08
CA GLY A 8 -5.80 -2.11 -1.36
C GLY A 8 -6.58 -3.13 -2.18
N GLY A 9 -6.47 -3.08 -3.50
CA GLY A 9 -7.13 -4.03 -4.39
C GLY A 9 -6.27 -5.25 -4.68
N VAL A 10 -6.63 -5.98 -5.73
CA VAL A 10 -5.92 -7.21 -6.12
C VAL A 10 -4.46 -6.92 -6.48
N TRP A 11 -4.20 -5.86 -7.26
CA TRP A 11 -2.85 -5.48 -7.68
C TRP A 11 -1.96 -5.14 -6.48
N GLY A 12 -2.47 -4.29 -5.58
CA GLY A 12 -1.73 -3.90 -4.38
C GLY A 12 -1.43 -5.09 -3.49
N SER A 13 -2.39 -6.01 -3.37
CA SER A 13 -2.21 -7.23 -2.57
C SER A 13 -1.18 -8.17 -3.19
N ALA A 14 -1.17 -8.29 -4.52
CA ALA A 14 -0.17 -9.12 -5.20
C ALA A 14 1.24 -8.57 -5.00
N LEU A 15 1.40 -7.24 -5.09
CA LEU A 15 2.69 -6.59 -4.81
C LEU A 15 3.12 -6.79 -3.37
N ALA A 16 2.18 -6.65 -2.43
CA ALA A 16 2.48 -6.86 -1.02
C ALA A 16 2.96 -8.28 -0.75
N LYS A 17 2.36 -9.26 -1.40
CA LYS A 17 2.78 -10.66 -1.27
C LYS A 17 4.17 -10.87 -1.83
N LEU A 18 4.46 -10.27 -2.99
CA LEU A 18 5.76 -10.37 -3.62
C LEU A 18 6.89 -9.83 -2.73
N PHE A 19 6.62 -8.73 -2.02
CA PHE A 19 7.60 -8.07 -1.18
C PHE A 19 7.40 -8.34 0.32
N SER A 20 6.69 -9.41 0.68
CA SER A 20 6.33 -9.68 2.08
C SER A 20 7.51 -9.96 3.01
N ASN A 21 8.72 -10.16 2.46
CA ASN A 21 9.94 -10.23 3.26
C ASN A 21 10.43 -8.87 3.73
N GLN A 22 9.90 -7.80 3.16
CA GLN A 22 10.22 -6.44 3.52
C GLN A 22 9.14 -5.87 4.43
N GLU A 23 9.38 -4.68 4.97
CA GLU A 23 8.37 -3.94 5.70
C GLU A 23 7.46 -3.25 4.70
N VAL A 24 6.19 -3.66 4.65
CA VAL A 24 5.22 -3.20 3.65
C VAL A 24 4.04 -2.53 4.33
N LEU A 25 3.65 -1.37 3.82
CA LEU A 25 2.46 -0.65 4.28
C LEU A 25 1.54 -0.39 3.10
N ILE A 26 0.31 -0.90 3.18
CA ILE A 26 -0.70 -0.75 2.13
C ILE A 26 -1.67 0.37 2.52
N TYR A 27 -1.90 1.30 1.61
CA TYR A 27 -2.92 2.32 1.80
C TYR A 27 -4.26 1.82 1.26
N THR A 28 -5.29 1.89 2.09
CA THR A 28 -6.66 1.60 1.69
C THR A 28 -7.62 2.47 2.49
N ARG A 29 -8.73 2.88 1.87
CA ARG A 29 -9.82 3.55 2.56
C ARG A 29 -10.86 2.57 3.09
N ASP A 30 -10.80 1.33 2.67
CA ASP A 30 -11.76 0.30 3.05
C ASP A 30 -11.39 -0.26 4.42
N LYS A 31 -12.19 0.05 5.43
CA LYS A 31 -11.95 -0.40 6.81
C LYS A 31 -11.92 -1.92 6.93
N LYS A 32 -12.74 -2.61 6.16
CA LYS A 32 -12.78 -4.09 6.19
C LYS A 32 -11.48 -4.67 5.67
N VAL A 33 -10.96 -4.12 4.58
CA VAL A 33 -9.66 -4.52 4.03
C VAL A 33 -8.55 -4.24 5.02
N MET A 34 -8.53 -3.03 5.59
CA MET A 34 -7.50 -2.63 6.54
C MET A 34 -7.49 -3.55 7.75
N ASN A 35 -8.64 -3.82 8.34
CA ASN A 35 -8.74 -4.69 9.50
C ASN A 35 -8.33 -6.14 9.18
N SER A 36 -8.72 -6.63 8.02
CA SER A 36 -8.35 -7.98 7.59
C SER A 36 -6.84 -8.13 7.45
N ILE A 37 -6.18 -7.15 6.84
CA ILE A 37 -4.73 -7.19 6.67
C ILE A 37 -4.02 -7.11 8.03
N ASN A 38 -4.44 -6.19 8.89
CA ASN A 38 -3.77 -5.97 10.17
C ASN A 38 -4.04 -7.07 11.18
N ASP A 39 -5.25 -7.63 11.19
CA ASP A 39 -5.66 -8.60 12.20
C ASP A 39 -5.51 -10.05 11.73
N HIS A 40 -5.68 -10.30 10.43
CA HIS A 40 -5.74 -11.65 9.87
C HIS A 40 -4.70 -11.92 8.79
N HIS A 41 -3.92 -10.91 8.39
CA HIS A 41 -2.80 -11.05 7.44
C HIS A 41 -3.21 -11.46 6.04
N PHE A 42 -4.42 -11.07 5.61
CA PHE A 42 -4.82 -11.26 4.21
C PHE A 42 -5.81 -10.17 3.79
N ASN A 43 -5.91 -9.97 2.47
CA ASN A 43 -6.90 -9.06 1.89
C ASN A 43 -8.06 -9.90 1.32
N PRO A 44 -9.32 -9.62 1.71
CA PRO A 44 -10.46 -10.37 1.17
C PRO A 44 -10.57 -10.36 -0.35
N LYS A 45 -9.99 -9.36 -0.99
CA LYS A 45 -9.97 -9.24 -2.46
C LYS A 45 -8.96 -10.18 -3.12
N LEU A 46 -8.03 -10.73 -2.35
CA LEU A 46 -7.04 -11.70 -2.82
C LEU A 46 -6.81 -12.75 -1.74
N LYS A 47 -7.78 -13.64 -1.58
CA LYS A 47 -7.85 -14.57 -0.44
C LYS A 47 -6.72 -15.59 -0.40
N TYR A 48 -6.07 -15.84 -1.54
CA TYR A 48 -5.01 -16.85 -1.61
C TYR A 48 -3.67 -16.35 -1.08
N ALA A 49 -3.52 -15.04 -0.94
CA ALA A 49 -2.27 -14.45 -0.49
C ALA A 49 -2.35 -14.17 1.01
N ILE A 50 -1.67 -14.97 1.79
CA ILE A 50 -1.52 -14.73 3.23
C ILE A 50 -0.20 -14.00 3.41
N PHE A 51 -0.25 -12.86 4.09
CA PHE A 51 0.92 -12.01 4.28
C PHE A 51 1.68 -12.39 5.54
N ASN A 52 2.98 -12.08 5.55
CA ASN A 52 3.76 -12.10 6.79
C ASN A 52 3.33 -10.96 7.69
N GLY A 53 3.70 -11.01 8.96
CA GLY A 53 3.39 -9.96 9.92
C GLY A 53 4.03 -8.60 9.60
N ASN A 54 4.96 -8.56 8.65
CA ASN A 54 5.59 -7.32 8.19
C ASN A 54 4.67 -6.49 7.28
N VAL A 55 3.56 -7.05 6.83
CA VAL A 55 2.61 -6.35 5.96
C VAL A 55 1.50 -5.77 6.81
N LYS A 56 1.34 -4.45 6.75
CA LYS A 56 0.32 -3.71 7.49
C LYS A 56 -0.49 -2.86 6.52
N ALA A 57 -1.61 -2.35 6.97
CA ALA A 57 -2.46 -1.46 6.19
C ALA A 57 -2.79 -0.20 6.99
N THR A 58 -2.98 0.90 6.28
CA THR A 58 -3.31 2.19 6.87
C THR A 58 -4.23 2.99 5.95
N ASP A 59 -4.97 3.92 6.52
CA ASP A 59 -5.70 4.93 5.77
C ASP A 59 -5.02 6.31 5.86
N ASP A 60 -3.81 6.37 6.38
CA ASP A 60 -3.02 7.60 6.52
C ASP A 60 -1.97 7.69 5.42
N LEU A 61 -2.22 8.55 4.43
CA LEU A 61 -1.31 8.76 3.31
C LEU A 61 0.06 9.29 3.73
N GLU A 62 0.12 10.04 4.83
CA GLU A 62 1.39 10.57 5.31
C GLU A 62 2.34 9.46 5.71
N GLU A 63 1.83 8.38 6.28
CA GLU A 63 2.66 7.22 6.61
C GLU A 63 3.24 6.56 5.37
N ILE A 64 2.47 6.50 4.28
CA ILE A 64 2.96 5.95 2.99
C ILE A 64 4.07 6.83 2.44
N ALA A 65 3.93 8.14 2.54
CA ALA A 65 4.92 9.09 2.01
C ALA A 65 6.30 8.95 2.66
N LYS A 66 6.38 8.33 3.84
CA LYS A 66 7.65 8.13 4.56
C LYS A 66 8.42 6.89 4.11
N LYS A 67 7.86 6.07 3.22
CA LYS A 67 8.50 4.83 2.78
C LYS A 67 9.59 5.08 1.74
N ASN A 68 10.53 4.14 1.62
CA ASN A 68 11.64 4.26 0.67
C ASN A 68 11.18 4.10 -0.77
N ILE A 69 10.30 3.16 -1.02
CA ILE A 69 9.76 2.86 -2.34
C ILE A 69 8.24 2.88 -2.26
N ILE A 70 7.59 3.55 -3.21
CA ILE A 70 6.13 3.61 -3.24
C ILE A 70 5.65 3.06 -4.59
N PHE A 71 4.86 2.00 -4.53
CA PHE A 71 4.18 1.45 -5.70
C PHE A 71 2.78 2.05 -5.80
N ILE A 72 2.41 2.46 -6.99
CA ILE A 72 1.08 3.01 -7.24
C ILE A 72 0.24 1.94 -7.94
N ALA A 73 -0.77 1.44 -7.22
CA ALA A 73 -1.68 0.40 -7.71
C ALA A 73 -3.13 0.87 -7.64
N LEU A 74 -3.36 2.11 -8.05
CA LEU A 74 -4.67 2.77 -8.04
C LEU A 74 -5.13 3.05 -9.46
N PRO A 75 -6.46 3.20 -9.69
CA PRO A 75 -6.96 3.72 -10.96
C PRO A 75 -6.37 5.09 -11.25
N SER A 76 -6.15 5.40 -12.53
CA SER A 76 -5.46 6.62 -12.94
C SER A 76 -6.13 7.90 -12.45
N GLN A 77 -7.46 7.91 -12.35
CA GLN A 77 -8.16 9.10 -11.85
C GLN A 77 -7.91 9.37 -10.36
N SER A 78 -7.57 8.36 -9.59
CA SER A 78 -7.24 8.53 -8.16
C SER A 78 -5.81 8.96 -7.94
N ILE A 79 -4.91 8.63 -8.85
CA ILE A 79 -3.47 8.92 -8.71
C ILE A 79 -3.22 10.42 -8.62
N ARG A 80 -3.84 11.19 -9.52
CA ARG A 80 -3.62 12.65 -9.58
C ARG A 80 -4.05 13.31 -8.29
N GLU A 81 -5.21 12.92 -7.75
CA GLU A 81 -5.72 13.47 -6.52
C GLU A 81 -4.76 13.20 -5.35
N ILE A 82 -4.26 11.98 -5.24
CA ILE A 82 -3.37 11.59 -4.15
C ILE A 82 -2.01 12.28 -4.27
N LEU A 83 -1.43 12.30 -5.46
CA LEU A 83 -0.11 12.89 -5.65
C LEU A 83 -0.11 14.41 -5.52
N SER A 84 -1.27 15.06 -5.55
CA SER A 84 -1.37 16.49 -5.31
C SER A 84 -1.26 16.87 -3.83
N LYS A 85 -1.32 15.90 -2.92
CA LYS A 85 -1.19 16.17 -1.49
C LYS A 85 0.22 16.67 -1.17
N SER A 86 0.31 17.58 -0.20
CA SER A 86 1.58 18.25 0.10
C SER A 86 2.69 17.30 0.52
N TYR A 87 2.37 16.23 1.24
CA TYR A 87 3.38 15.29 1.69
C TYR A 87 3.92 14.38 0.58
N PHE A 88 3.35 14.45 -0.64
CA PHE A 88 3.87 13.74 -1.81
C PHE A 88 4.67 14.64 -2.76
N GLN A 89 4.84 15.92 -2.44
CA GLN A 89 5.48 16.86 -3.36
C GLN A 89 7.00 16.94 -3.24
N ASN A 90 7.55 16.60 -2.09
CA ASN A 90 8.99 16.63 -1.85
C ASN A 90 9.48 15.29 -1.29
N LEU A 91 9.20 14.22 -2.02
CA LEU A 91 9.55 12.88 -1.58
C LEU A 91 10.99 12.52 -1.89
N ASP A 92 11.65 11.85 -0.93
CA ASP A 92 12.90 11.14 -1.19
C ASP A 92 12.67 9.73 -1.67
N ALA A 93 11.42 9.30 -1.77
CA ALA A 93 11.06 7.93 -2.16
C ALA A 93 11.09 7.75 -3.68
N ASP A 94 11.45 6.55 -4.11
CA ASP A 94 11.28 6.13 -5.50
C ASP A 94 9.82 5.75 -5.71
N ILE A 95 9.20 6.31 -6.74
CA ILE A 95 7.81 6.03 -7.09
C ILE A 95 7.78 5.14 -8.31
N ILE A 96 7.12 3.99 -8.19
CA ILE A 96 7.02 3.02 -9.26
C ILE A 96 5.55 2.87 -9.67
N MET A 97 5.30 3.09 -10.95
CA MET A 97 3.96 2.91 -11.54
C MET A 97 4.00 1.72 -12.47
N PRO A 98 3.05 0.78 -12.30
CA PRO A 98 2.97 -0.36 -13.19
C PRO A 98 2.55 0.03 -14.60
#